data_4ffd617bd4ddc9348c451fea347b0777
#
_entry.id   4ffd617bd4ddc9348c451fea347b0777
#
_cell.length_a   1.000
_cell.length_b   1.000
_cell.length_c   1.000
_cell.angle_alpha   90.00
_cell.angle_beta   90.00
_cell.angle_gamma   90.00
#
_symmetry.space_group_name_H-M   'P 1'
#
loop_
_entity.id
_entity.type
_entity.pdbx_description
1 polymer ?
#
loop_
_entity_poly.entity_id
_entity_poly.type
_entity_poly.pdbx_seq_one_letter_code
_entity_poly.pdbx_strand_id
1 'polypeptide(L)'
;MTKLLILFVVVVGVLAIAQLARVYELTARLSGKREEDISPADNRMNAMLMWAFCIAYFIFFAWLTWAYWDEMLPLAASEHGVETDWLMNFNWLILLVAFVPTNVLLFYFAGKYKYDKNRRAFWQPHNNTLELIWTVVPAAVLAVLIIYGLNTWHKITSVAGPDALRVELYAKQ
;
A
#
# COMPACT_ATOMS: atom_id res chain seq x y z
N MET A 1 19.68 -23.44 5.40
CA MET A 1 20.79 -22.86 4.62
C MET A 1 20.30 -21.96 3.50
N THR A 2 19.32 -22.37 2.69
CA THR A 2 18.80 -21.58 1.54
C THR A 2 18.25 -20.19 1.93
N LYS A 3 17.52 -20.09 3.04
CA LYS A 3 16.97 -18.80 3.54
C LYS A 3 18.06 -17.79 3.94
N LEU A 4 19.15 -18.28 4.56
CA LEU A 4 20.30 -17.43 4.92
C LEU A 4 21.06 -16.98 3.67
N LEU A 5 21.18 -17.83 2.67
CA LEU A 5 21.83 -17.50 1.40
C LEU A 5 21.02 -16.44 0.62
N ILE A 6 19.69 -16.59 0.58
CA ILE A 6 18.80 -15.58 -0.02
C ILE A 6 18.93 -14.24 0.70
N LEU A 7 18.88 -14.25 2.05
CA LEU A 7 19.06 -13.03 2.83
C LEU A 7 20.40 -12.36 2.54
N PHE A 8 21.47 -13.14 2.48
CA PHE A 8 22.82 -12.65 2.16
C PHE A 8 22.88 -12.01 0.77
N VAL A 9 22.32 -12.67 -0.25
CA VAL A 9 22.26 -12.13 -1.62
C VAL A 9 21.47 -10.84 -1.68
N VAL A 10 20.34 -10.75 -0.98
CA VAL A 10 19.53 -9.52 -0.90
C VAL A 10 20.32 -8.38 -0.24
N VAL A 11 20.98 -8.65 0.90
CA VAL A 11 21.78 -7.65 1.62
C VAL A 11 22.94 -7.16 0.74
N VAL A 12 23.66 -8.08 0.09
CA VAL A 12 24.76 -7.72 -0.83
C VAL A 12 24.25 -6.94 -2.01
N GLY A 13 23.09 -7.30 -2.57
CA GLY A 13 22.44 -6.56 -3.65
C GLY A 13 22.09 -5.12 -3.25
N VAL A 14 21.49 -4.93 -2.09
CA VAL A 14 21.17 -3.60 -1.55
C VAL A 14 22.44 -2.78 -1.31
N LEU A 15 23.49 -3.38 -0.73
CA LEU A 15 24.78 -2.70 -0.52
C LEU A 15 25.44 -2.32 -1.84
N ALA A 16 25.39 -3.18 -2.86
CA ALA A 16 25.92 -2.90 -4.19
C ALA A 16 25.18 -1.71 -4.84
N ILE A 17 23.85 -1.67 -4.76
CA ILE A 17 23.06 -0.53 -5.27
C ILE A 17 23.41 0.76 -4.53
N ALA A 18 23.53 0.70 -3.19
CA ALA A 18 23.92 1.86 -2.38
C ALA A 18 25.33 2.38 -2.74
N GLN A 19 26.28 1.50 -3.02
CA GLN A 19 27.63 1.87 -3.44
C GLN A 19 27.64 2.46 -4.86
N LEU A 20 26.85 1.92 -5.78
CA LEU A 20 26.69 2.48 -7.12
C LEU A 20 26.12 3.91 -7.07
N ALA A 21 25.10 4.13 -6.23
CA ALA A 21 24.54 5.46 -6.00
C ALA A 21 25.59 6.45 -5.46
N ARG A 22 26.41 6.01 -4.50
CA ARG A 22 27.54 6.81 -3.96
C ARG A 22 28.58 7.15 -5.02
N VAL A 23 28.97 6.17 -5.84
CA VAL A 23 29.92 6.39 -6.94
C VAL A 23 29.37 7.41 -7.94
N TYR A 24 28.09 7.28 -8.28
CA TYR A 24 27.41 8.23 -9.17
C TYR A 24 27.41 9.66 -8.58
N GLU A 25 27.05 9.80 -7.30
CA GLU A 25 27.07 11.09 -6.59
C GLU A 25 28.48 11.73 -6.56
N LEU A 26 29.50 10.94 -6.20
CA LEU A 26 30.89 11.41 -6.18
C LEU A 26 31.37 11.82 -7.58
N THR A 27 31.02 11.07 -8.60
CA THR A 27 31.37 11.41 -10.01
C THR A 27 30.67 12.68 -10.46
N ALA A 28 29.40 12.88 -10.07
CA ALA A 28 28.67 14.12 -10.36
C ALA A 28 29.31 15.34 -9.68
N ARG A 29 29.75 15.19 -8.41
CA ARG A 29 30.47 16.26 -7.68
C ARG A 29 31.82 16.58 -8.32
N LEU A 30 32.58 15.57 -8.74
CA LEU A 30 33.87 15.75 -9.40
C LEU A 30 33.73 16.39 -10.79
N SER A 31 32.66 16.15 -11.52
CA SER A 31 32.38 16.75 -12.82
C SER A 31 31.79 18.18 -12.72
N GLY A 32 31.70 18.75 -11.50
CA GLY A 32 31.24 20.12 -11.31
C GLY A 32 29.74 20.33 -11.58
N LYS A 33 28.97 19.26 -11.76
CA LYS A 33 27.53 19.33 -11.87
C LYS A 33 26.96 19.60 -10.47
N ARG A 34 26.34 20.77 -10.32
CA ARG A 34 25.60 21.05 -9.08
C ARG A 34 24.35 20.19 -9.02
N GLU A 35 23.97 19.72 -7.85
CA GLU A 35 22.72 18.97 -7.62
C GLU A 35 21.47 19.75 -8.11
N GLU A 36 21.60 21.08 -8.22
CA GLU A 36 20.57 21.99 -8.70
C GLU A 36 20.45 22.02 -10.24
N ASP A 37 21.47 21.54 -10.97
CA ASP A 37 21.51 21.55 -12.45
C ASP A 37 20.86 20.26 -13.01
N ILE A 38 19.54 20.15 -12.84
CA ILE A 38 18.76 19.06 -13.44
C ILE A 38 18.63 19.32 -14.94
N SER A 39 19.19 18.43 -15.78
CA SER A 39 19.03 18.55 -17.23
C SER A 39 17.56 18.30 -17.61
N PRO A 40 17.04 19.02 -18.62
CA PRO A 40 15.67 18.78 -19.10
C PRO A 40 15.46 17.34 -19.61
N ALA A 41 16.52 16.68 -20.09
CA ALA A 41 16.48 15.29 -20.54
C ALA A 41 16.28 14.33 -19.37
N ASP A 42 17.07 14.48 -18.29
CA ASP A 42 16.97 13.65 -17.08
C ASP A 42 15.60 13.82 -16.40
N ASN A 43 15.11 15.05 -16.34
CA ASN A 43 13.81 15.37 -15.78
C ASN A 43 12.65 14.72 -16.59
N ARG A 44 12.76 14.70 -17.92
CA ARG A 44 11.80 13.98 -18.78
C ARG A 44 11.91 12.47 -18.60
N MET A 45 13.11 11.94 -18.53
CA MET A 45 13.33 10.50 -18.29
C MET A 45 12.74 10.06 -16.96
N ASN A 46 12.98 10.79 -15.88
CA ASN A 46 12.42 10.50 -14.56
C ASN A 46 10.88 10.54 -14.58
N ALA A 47 10.27 11.50 -15.25
CA ALA A 47 8.83 11.57 -15.41
C ALA A 47 8.28 10.37 -16.20
N MET A 48 8.95 9.92 -17.26
CA MET A 48 8.56 8.71 -18.01
C MET A 48 8.73 7.45 -17.16
N LEU A 49 9.82 7.34 -16.40
CA LEU A 49 10.04 6.21 -15.48
C LEU A 49 8.95 6.12 -14.40
N MET A 50 8.48 7.27 -13.88
CA MET A 50 7.34 7.29 -12.94
C MET A 50 6.07 6.73 -13.56
N TRP A 51 5.76 7.07 -14.83
CA TRP A 51 4.61 6.51 -15.53
C TRP A 51 4.79 5.01 -15.82
N ALA A 52 5.97 4.61 -16.28
CA ALA A 52 6.28 3.20 -16.50
C ALA A 52 6.17 2.38 -15.21
N PHE A 53 6.67 2.94 -14.09
CA PHE A 53 6.55 2.32 -12.78
C PHE A 53 5.08 2.21 -12.33
N CYS A 54 4.27 3.25 -12.53
CA CYS A 54 2.85 3.23 -12.21
C CYS A 54 2.13 2.07 -12.94
N ILE A 55 2.36 1.94 -14.24
CA ILE A 55 1.76 0.87 -15.05
C ILE A 55 2.24 -0.50 -14.57
N ALA A 56 3.56 -0.68 -14.40
CA ALA A 56 4.14 -1.93 -13.92
C ALA A 56 3.63 -2.30 -12.52
N TYR A 57 3.50 -1.33 -11.63
CA TYR A 57 2.98 -1.49 -10.28
C TYR A 57 1.54 -2.00 -10.28
N PHE A 58 0.63 -1.39 -11.06
CA PHE A 58 -0.75 -1.84 -11.13
C PHE A 58 -0.90 -3.20 -11.82
N ILE A 59 -0.11 -3.48 -12.87
CA ILE A 59 -0.09 -4.81 -13.51
C ILE A 59 0.39 -5.86 -12.50
N PHE A 60 1.47 -5.59 -11.79
CA PHE A 60 2.02 -6.50 -10.78
C PHE A 60 1.02 -6.74 -9.64
N PHE A 61 0.38 -5.68 -9.14
CA PHE A 61 -0.64 -5.79 -8.10
C PHE A 61 -1.85 -6.62 -8.57
N ALA A 62 -2.36 -6.34 -9.77
CA ALA A 62 -3.47 -7.10 -10.35
C ALA A 62 -3.11 -8.58 -10.58
N TRP A 63 -1.88 -8.83 -11.05
CA TRP A 63 -1.39 -10.18 -11.25
C TRP A 63 -1.25 -10.94 -9.93
N LEU A 64 -0.68 -10.34 -8.89
CA LEU A 64 -0.58 -10.95 -7.56
C LEU A 64 -1.95 -11.24 -6.97
N THR A 65 -2.86 -10.28 -7.03
CA THR A 65 -4.22 -10.46 -6.53
C THR A 65 -4.93 -11.60 -7.25
N TRP A 66 -4.80 -11.66 -8.58
CA TRP A 66 -5.41 -12.74 -9.37
C TRP A 66 -4.77 -14.11 -9.09
N ALA A 67 -3.43 -14.18 -8.99
CA ALA A 67 -2.69 -15.43 -8.81
C ALA A 67 -2.90 -16.05 -7.42
N TYR A 68 -3.11 -15.24 -6.39
CA TYR A 68 -3.20 -15.69 -4.99
C TYR A 68 -4.57 -15.45 -4.36
N TRP A 69 -5.57 -15.13 -5.18
CA TRP A 69 -6.91 -14.83 -4.67
C TRP A 69 -7.50 -15.94 -3.80
N ASP A 70 -7.40 -17.18 -4.26
CA ASP A 70 -7.93 -18.35 -3.58
C ASP A 70 -7.11 -18.77 -2.35
N GLU A 71 -5.89 -18.27 -2.23
CA GLU A 71 -5.00 -18.54 -1.09
C GLU A 71 -5.12 -17.50 0.03
N MET A 72 -5.74 -16.34 -0.25
CA MET A 72 -5.83 -15.25 0.73
C MET A 72 -6.72 -15.59 1.92
N LEU A 73 -7.83 -16.30 1.70
CA LEU A 73 -8.77 -16.70 2.73
C LEU A 73 -9.12 -18.18 2.56
N PRO A 74 -8.97 -19.01 3.60
CA PRO A 74 -9.46 -20.37 3.57
C PRO A 74 -10.99 -20.39 3.49
N LEU A 75 -11.56 -21.48 3.01
CA LEU A 75 -13.02 -21.66 2.97
C LEU A 75 -13.61 -21.57 4.39
N ALA A 76 -14.65 -20.78 4.55
CA ALA A 76 -15.34 -20.64 5.82
C ALA A 76 -15.89 -21.99 6.28
N ALA A 77 -15.49 -22.44 7.46
CA ALA A 77 -15.92 -23.72 8.05
C ALA A 77 -17.08 -23.55 9.08
N SER A 78 -17.60 -22.34 9.26
CA SER A 78 -18.67 -22.02 10.21
C SER A 78 -19.50 -20.83 9.72
N GLU A 79 -20.71 -20.67 10.26
CA GLU A 79 -21.56 -19.52 9.96
C GLU A 79 -20.88 -18.20 10.32
N HIS A 80 -20.20 -18.15 11.47
CA HIS A 80 -19.39 -16.99 11.87
C HIS A 80 -18.23 -16.73 10.92
N GLY A 81 -17.64 -17.77 10.32
CA GLY A 81 -16.61 -17.65 9.29
C GLY A 81 -17.13 -16.91 8.06
N VAL A 82 -18.33 -17.24 7.60
CA VAL A 82 -18.96 -16.56 6.44
C VAL A 82 -19.19 -15.08 6.72
N GLU A 83 -19.66 -14.72 7.92
CA GLU A 83 -19.83 -13.30 8.31
C GLU A 83 -18.49 -12.56 8.37
N THR A 84 -17.45 -13.22 8.86
CA THR A 84 -16.09 -12.66 8.93
C THR A 84 -15.50 -12.45 7.53
N ASP A 85 -15.68 -13.40 6.62
CA ASP A 85 -15.24 -13.31 5.23
C ASP A 85 -15.96 -12.19 4.48
N TRP A 86 -17.27 -12.03 4.73
CA TRP A 86 -18.02 -10.91 4.18
C TRP A 86 -17.47 -9.55 4.66
N LEU A 87 -17.19 -9.43 5.95
CA LEU A 87 -16.60 -8.22 6.53
C LEU A 87 -15.21 -7.95 5.96
N MET A 88 -14.39 -8.97 5.76
CA MET A 88 -13.08 -8.87 5.15
C MET A 88 -13.18 -8.39 3.70
N ASN A 89 -14.09 -8.97 2.89
CA ASN A 89 -14.32 -8.56 1.52
C ASN A 89 -14.82 -7.11 1.43
N PHE A 90 -15.68 -6.69 2.36
CA PHE A 90 -16.13 -5.31 2.45
C PHE A 90 -14.97 -4.35 2.76
N ASN A 91 -14.08 -4.72 3.67
CA ASN A 91 -12.85 -3.96 3.94
C ASN A 91 -11.96 -3.88 2.70
N TRP A 92 -11.76 -4.99 1.98
CA TRP A 92 -11.00 -4.99 0.73
C TRP A 92 -11.56 -4.03 -0.31
N LEU A 93 -12.88 -4.00 -0.47
CA LEU A 93 -13.53 -3.06 -1.40
C LEU A 93 -13.20 -1.61 -1.03
N ILE A 94 -13.34 -1.23 0.24
CA ILE A 94 -13.03 0.12 0.71
C ILE A 94 -11.56 0.47 0.49
N LEU A 95 -10.65 -0.46 0.82
CA LEU A 95 -9.22 -0.28 0.62
C LEU A 95 -8.87 -0.08 -0.86
N LEU A 96 -9.47 -0.85 -1.77
CA LEU A 96 -9.25 -0.71 -3.21
C LEU A 96 -9.77 0.64 -3.73
N VAL A 97 -10.95 1.08 -3.26
CA VAL A 97 -11.52 2.39 -3.62
C VAL A 97 -10.64 3.54 -3.15
N ALA A 98 -9.94 3.41 -2.03
CA ALA A 98 -8.97 4.40 -1.59
C ALA A 98 -7.61 4.25 -2.30
N PHE A 99 -7.12 3.03 -2.45
CA PHE A 99 -5.80 2.71 -2.99
C PHE A 99 -5.63 3.11 -4.46
N VAL A 100 -6.58 2.76 -5.32
CA VAL A 100 -6.45 3.01 -6.77
C VAL A 100 -6.38 4.51 -7.08
N PRO A 101 -7.36 5.36 -6.66
CA PRO A 101 -7.30 6.77 -7.01
C PRO A 101 -6.15 7.51 -6.34
N THR A 102 -5.79 7.17 -5.09
CA THR A 102 -4.66 7.83 -4.43
C THR A 102 -3.33 7.54 -5.12
N ASN A 103 -3.07 6.30 -5.51
CA ASN A 103 -1.85 5.95 -6.25
C ASN A 103 -1.86 6.53 -7.67
N VAL A 104 -2.98 6.49 -8.40
CA VAL A 104 -3.09 7.11 -9.72
C VAL A 104 -2.80 8.62 -9.64
N LEU A 105 -3.39 9.32 -8.66
CA LEU A 105 -3.13 10.75 -8.46
C LEU A 105 -1.67 11.02 -8.08
N LEU A 106 -1.08 10.20 -7.23
CA LEU A 106 0.33 10.31 -6.83
C LEU A 106 1.24 10.30 -8.06
N PHE A 107 1.15 9.26 -8.88
CA PHE A 107 2.01 9.11 -10.06
C PHE A 107 1.67 10.12 -11.16
N TYR A 108 0.39 10.46 -11.33
CA TYR A 108 -0.04 11.49 -12.25
C TYR A 108 0.58 12.86 -11.90
N PHE A 109 0.51 13.26 -10.63
CA PHE A 109 1.09 14.53 -10.21
C PHE A 109 2.61 14.53 -10.25
N ALA A 110 3.27 13.42 -9.87
CA ALA A 110 4.71 13.28 -10.00
C ALA A 110 5.18 13.43 -11.45
N GLY A 111 4.48 12.84 -12.40
CA GLY A 111 4.79 12.97 -13.82
C GLY A 111 4.45 14.33 -14.42
N LYS A 112 3.27 14.89 -14.05
CA LYS A 112 2.77 16.17 -14.59
C LYS A 112 3.53 17.39 -14.08
N TYR A 113 3.84 17.39 -12.76
CA TYR A 113 4.44 18.55 -12.09
C TYR A 113 5.98 18.44 -11.99
N LYS A 114 6.61 17.76 -12.97
CA LYS A 114 8.06 17.81 -13.11
C LYS A 114 8.57 19.24 -13.19
N TYR A 115 9.82 19.45 -12.82
CA TYR A 115 10.46 20.76 -12.87
C TYR A 115 10.38 21.38 -14.29
N ASP A 116 9.98 22.63 -14.35
CA ASP A 116 9.92 23.45 -15.56
C ASP A 116 10.40 24.88 -15.21
N LYS A 117 11.40 25.37 -15.96
CA LYS A 117 11.99 26.71 -15.74
C LYS A 117 10.95 27.84 -15.88
N ASN A 118 9.90 27.61 -16.70
CA ASN A 118 8.87 28.61 -17.00
C ASN A 118 7.68 28.55 -16.03
N ARG A 119 7.67 27.60 -15.10
CA ARG A 119 6.56 27.40 -14.18
C ARG A 119 7.04 27.54 -12.74
N ARG A 120 6.41 28.46 -12.01
CA ARG A 120 6.62 28.59 -10.56
C ARG A 120 5.64 27.70 -9.81
N ALA A 121 6.13 26.99 -8.80
CA ALA A 121 5.29 26.26 -7.89
C ALA A 121 4.44 27.25 -7.06
N PHE A 122 3.16 26.92 -6.91
CA PHE A 122 2.28 27.67 -6.02
C PHE A 122 2.55 27.19 -4.59
N TRP A 123 2.95 28.11 -3.73
CA TRP A 123 3.19 27.82 -2.31
C TRP A 123 1.88 27.97 -1.54
N GLN A 124 1.35 26.86 -1.06
CA GLN A 124 0.14 26.82 -0.23
C GLN A 124 0.37 25.89 0.95
N PRO A 125 0.97 26.38 2.06
CA PRO A 125 1.34 25.55 3.21
C PRO A 125 0.12 25.02 3.98
N HIS A 126 -1.01 25.72 3.95
CA HIS A 126 -2.23 25.37 4.65
C HIS A 126 -3.45 25.43 3.73
N ASN A 127 -4.28 24.42 3.77
CA ASN A 127 -5.55 24.38 3.08
C ASN A 127 -6.59 23.67 3.97
N ASN A 128 -7.27 24.44 4.79
CA ASN A 128 -8.24 23.92 5.76
C ASN A 128 -9.34 23.08 5.11
N THR A 129 -9.75 23.39 3.89
CA THR A 129 -10.78 22.63 3.17
C THR A 129 -10.27 21.24 2.78
N LEU A 130 -9.05 21.16 2.23
CA LEU A 130 -8.42 19.87 1.92
C LEU A 130 -8.18 19.08 3.20
N GLU A 131 -7.65 19.72 4.25
CA GLU A 131 -7.40 19.10 5.55
C GLU A 131 -8.67 18.51 6.14
N LEU A 132 -9.78 19.24 6.08
CA LEU A 132 -11.08 18.77 6.53
C LEU A 132 -11.53 17.54 5.74
N ILE A 133 -11.44 17.56 4.41
CA ILE A 133 -11.90 16.47 3.54
C ILE A 133 -11.13 15.18 3.83
N TRP A 134 -9.80 15.22 3.80
CA TRP A 134 -9.01 14.00 4.02
C TRP A 134 -9.01 13.49 5.46
N THR A 135 -9.49 14.30 6.43
CA THR A 135 -9.67 13.87 7.81
C THR A 135 -11.08 13.29 8.02
N VAL A 136 -12.11 14.02 7.61
CA VAL A 136 -13.51 13.67 7.89
C VAL A 136 -13.96 12.46 7.07
N VAL A 137 -13.58 12.38 5.79
CA VAL A 137 -14.01 11.27 4.93
C VAL A 137 -13.45 9.92 5.43
N PRO A 138 -12.14 9.75 5.67
CA PRO A 138 -11.62 8.51 6.25
C PRO A 138 -12.17 8.22 7.64
N ALA A 139 -12.34 9.23 8.49
CA ALA A 139 -12.90 9.05 9.83
C ALA A 139 -14.34 8.50 9.78
N ALA A 140 -15.18 9.01 8.89
CA ALA A 140 -16.53 8.52 8.69
C ALA A 140 -16.55 7.06 8.19
N VAL A 141 -15.68 6.73 7.23
CA VAL A 141 -15.53 5.36 6.72
C VAL A 141 -15.07 4.42 7.82
N LEU A 142 -14.07 4.81 8.62
CA LEU A 142 -13.58 4.03 9.76
C LEU A 142 -14.67 3.82 10.82
N ALA A 143 -15.49 4.84 11.11
CA ALA A 143 -16.60 4.70 12.04
C ALA A 143 -17.60 3.63 11.58
N VAL A 144 -17.93 3.60 10.30
CA VAL A 144 -18.80 2.55 9.71
C VAL A 144 -18.14 1.17 9.87
N LEU A 145 -16.86 1.03 9.53
CA LEU A 145 -16.13 -0.24 9.67
C LEU A 145 -16.09 -0.74 11.12
N ILE A 146 -15.87 0.17 12.07
CA ILE A 146 -15.84 -0.16 13.51
C ILE A 146 -17.21 -0.67 13.94
N ILE A 147 -18.30 -0.03 13.53
CA ILE A 147 -19.67 -0.47 13.89
C ILE A 147 -19.95 -1.87 13.35
N TYR A 148 -19.63 -2.14 12.08
CA TYR A 148 -19.79 -3.48 11.50
C TYR A 148 -18.89 -4.51 12.18
N GLY A 149 -17.63 -4.18 12.44
CA GLY A 149 -16.69 -5.05 13.14
C GLY A 149 -17.14 -5.39 14.56
N LEU A 150 -17.61 -4.40 15.33
CA LEU A 150 -18.15 -4.62 16.68
C LEU A 150 -19.43 -5.47 16.67
N ASN A 151 -20.31 -5.28 15.69
CA ASN A 151 -21.51 -6.10 15.55
C ASN A 151 -21.16 -7.57 15.28
N THR A 152 -20.24 -7.84 14.35
CA THR A 152 -19.74 -9.19 14.07
C THR A 152 -19.06 -9.80 15.30
N TRP A 153 -18.19 -9.02 15.96
CA TRP A 153 -17.54 -9.45 17.20
C TRP A 153 -18.55 -9.83 18.29
N HIS A 154 -19.57 -8.99 18.50
CA HIS A 154 -20.60 -9.25 19.51
C HIS A 154 -21.38 -10.54 19.22
N LYS A 155 -21.70 -10.82 17.95
CA LYS A 155 -22.35 -12.07 17.56
C LYS A 155 -21.49 -13.30 17.87
N ILE A 156 -20.18 -13.23 17.57
CA ILE A 156 -19.24 -14.34 17.78
C ILE A 156 -18.99 -14.60 19.27
N THR A 157 -18.94 -13.54 20.09
CA THR A 157 -18.62 -13.63 21.52
C THR A 157 -19.83 -13.65 22.43
N SER A 158 -21.05 -13.60 21.87
CA SER A 158 -22.26 -13.70 22.65
C SER A 158 -22.39 -15.05 23.36
N VAL A 159 -23.11 -15.07 24.48
CA VAL A 159 -23.37 -16.30 25.22
C VAL A 159 -24.16 -17.27 24.34
N ALA A 160 -23.71 -18.52 24.29
CA ALA A 160 -24.40 -19.59 23.55
C ALA A 160 -25.85 -19.75 24.02
N GLY A 161 -26.75 -19.99 23.07
CA GLY A 161 -28.17 -20.20 23.37
C GLY A 161 -28.44 -21.41 24.30
N PRO A 162 -29.61 -21.50 24.88
CA PRO A 162 -29.95 -22.59 25.82
C PRO A 162 -29.89 -23.99 25.17
N ASP A 163 -30.01 -24.05 23.84
CA ASP A 163 -29.99 -25.31 23.06
C ASP A 163 -28.59 -25.63 22.51
N ALA A 164 -27.57 -24.88 22.90
CA ALA A 164 -26.19 -25.10 22.42
C ALA A 164 -25.60 -26.37 23.02
N LEU A 165 -25.00 -27.20 22.17
CA LEU A 165 -24.26 -28.39 22.59
C LEU A 165 -22.95 -27.95 23.28
N ARG A 166 -22.84 -28.36 24.57
CA ARG A 166 -21.59 -28.13 25.33
C ARG A 166 -20.62 -29.30 25.12
N VAL A 167 -19.50 -29.04 24.53
CA VAL A 167 -18.44 -30.04 24.33
C VAL A 167 -17.25 -29.69 25.22
N GLU A 168 -16.82 -30.63 26.08
CA GLU A 168 -15.60 -30.50 26.87
C GLU A 168 -14.49 -31.33 26.22
N LEU A 169 -13.41 -30.67 25.87
CA LEU A 169 -12.24 -31.30 25.28
C LEU A 169 -11.12 -31.45 26.31
N TYR A 170 -10.75 -32.69 26.66
CA TYR A 170 -9.62 -32.98 27.53
C TYR A 170 -8.41 -33.36 26.68
N ALA A 171 -7.48 -32.45 26.51
CA ALA A 171 -6.22 -32.72 25.85
C ALA A 171 -5.20 -33.25 26.89
N LYS A 172 -4.62 -34.43 26.64
CA LYS A 172 -3.50 -35.00 27.42
C LYS A 172 -2.26 -35.02 26.54
N GLN A 173 -1.12 -34.68 27.15
CA GLN A 173 0.20 -34.94 26.58
C GLN A 173 0.58 -36.38 26.86
#